data_78346f144007111cf658ec9d306afcf3
#
_entry.id   78346f144007111cf658ec9d306afcf3
#
_cell.length_a   1.000
_cell.length_b   1.000
_cell.length_c   1.000
_cell.angle_alpha   90.00
_cell.angle_beta   90.00
_cell.angle_gamma   90.00
#
_symmetry.space_group_name_H-M   'P 1'
#
loop_
_entity.id
_entity.type
_entity.pdbx_description
1 polymer ?
#
loop_
_entity_poly.entity_id
_entity_poly.type
_entity_poly.pdbx_seq_one_letter_code
_entity_poly.pdbx_strand_id
1 'polypeptide(L)'
;MGAPVSVGVVALDPVLEAGTRATLLACPELTVCEPAEARVAVLTVDRLGPGELDMVRATRALRHGPAVVLVAGVLASGDALHTLAAGARGLLVRRDADAPRLAHAVLAAARDDCTLPPGLLEQLLDRPSDTRHGTGGWTDGMLSDRERSVLRLVADGHETAEIAQRLAYSPRTVTTVVHDITQRFRLRNRAHAVAYALRAGLL
;
A
#
# COMPACT_ATOMS: atom_id res chain seq x y z
N MET A 1 10.28 -31.09 -14.94
CA MET A 1 9.92 -30.40 -13.70
C MET A 1 10.98 -29.34 -13.48
N GLY A 2 10.58 -28.05 -13.37
CA GLY A 2 11.53 -26.97 -13.06
C GLY A 2 12.00 -27.05 -11.61
N ALA A 3 13.13 -26.39 -11.29
CA ALA A 3 13.58 -26.27 -9.90
C ALA A 3 12.52 -25.53 -9.06
N PRO A 4 12.30 -25.93 -7.79
CA PRO A 4 11.36 -25.25 -6.91
C PRO A 4 11.74 -23.78 -6.71
N VAL A 5 10.74 -22.91 -6.58
CA VAL A 5 10.95 -21.49 -6.38
C VAL A 5 11.28 -21.22 -4.91
N SER A 6 12.40 -20.53 -4.64
CA SER A 6 12.76 -20.11 -3.29
C SER A 6 11.86 -18.97 -2.82
N VAL A 7 11.26 -19.13 -1.63
CA VAL A 7 10.31 -18.19 -1.05
C VAL A 7 10.67 -17.87 0.40
N GLY A 8 10.74 -16.58 0.73
CA GLY A 8 10.93 -16.09 2.10
C GLY A 8 9.64 -15.53 2.67
N VAL A 9 9.47 -15.62 3.97
CA VAL A 9 8.31 -15.04 4.68
C VAL A 9 8.77 -13.84 5.51
N VAL A 10 8.05 -12.74 5.41
CA VAL A 10 8.25 -11.54 6.23
C VAL A 10 6.93 -11.18 6.90
N ALA A 11 6.91 -11.17 8.21
CA ALA A 11 5.75 -10.75 8.99
C ALA A 11 6.21 -10.05 10.27
N LEU A 12 5.40 -9.10 10.77
CA LEU A 12 5.62 -8.46 12.06
C LEU A 12 5.09 -9.31 13.22
N ASP A 13 4.12 -10.17 12.94
CA ASP A 13 3.49 -11.07 13.90
C ASP A 13 4.04 -12.50 13.71
N PRO A 14 4.67 -13.11 14.73
CA PRO A 14 5.20 -14.46 14.64
C PRO A 14 4.15 -15.55 14.34
N VAL A 15 2.89 -15.35 14.73
CA VAL A 15 1.79 -16.29 14.44
C VAL A 15 1.45 -16.25 12.95
N LEU A 16 1.39 -15.05 12.37
CA LEU A 16 1.18 -14.88 10.93
C LEU A 16 2.36 -15.45 10.13
N GLU A 17 3.58 -15.25 10.60
CA GLU A 17 4.77 -15.84 9.98
C GLU A 17 4.70 -17.36 9.97
N ALA A 18 4.46 -17.98 11.13
CA ALA A 18 4.38 -19.43 11.26
C ALA A 18 3.27 -20.03 10.41
N GLY A 19 2.08 -19.40 10.40
CA GLY A 19 0.96 -19.83 9.57
C GLY A 19 1.24 -19.76 8.07
N THR A 20 1.83 -18.65 7.62
CA THR A 20 2.21 -18.46 6.21
C THR A 20 3.29 -19.45 5.80
N ARG A 21 4.31 -19.64 6.64
CA ARG A 21 5.38 -20.61 6.42
C ARG A 21 4.83 -22.03 6.31
N ALA A 22 3.93 -22.44 7.21
CA ALA A 22 3.28 -23.75 7.16
C ALA A 22 2.47 -23.96 5.86
N THR A 23 1.77 -22.96 5.42
CA THR A 23 1.00 -22.98 4.16
C THR A 23 1.92 -23.15 2.94
N LEU A 24 3.06 -22.46 2.91
CA LEU A 24 4.04 -22.56 1.82
C LEU A 24 4.76 -23.92 1.80
N LEU A 25 5.06 -24.48 2.96
CA LEU A 25 5.69 -25.80 3.07
C LEU A 25 4.81 -26.96 2.56
N ALA A 26 3.50 -26.74 2.50
CA ALA A 26 2.58 -27.70 1.91
C ALA A 26 2.62 -27.72 0.36
N CYS A 27 3.36 -26.81 -0.29
CA CYS A 27 3.43 -26.69 -1.74
C CYS A 27 4.75 -27.25 -2.27
N PRO A 28 4.75 -28.37 -3.02
CA PRO A 28 5.98 -29.04 -3.46
C PRO A 28 6.79 -28.26 -4.49
N GLU A 29 6.18 -27.27 -5.16
CA GLU A 29 6.85 -26.39 -6.13
C GLU A 29 7.64 -25.25 -5.46
N LEU A 30 7.56 -25.12 -4.13
CA LEU A 30 8.18 -24.04 -3.37
C LEU A 30 9.22 -24.58 -2.40
N THR A 31 10.27 -23.80 -2.16
CA THR A 31 11.26 -24.07 -1.10
C THR A 31 11.35 -22.84 -0.20
N VAL A 32 11.00 -23.01 1.07
CA VAL A 32 11.05 -21.91 2.05
C VAL A 32 12.49 -21.67 2.50
N CYS A 33 12.95 -20.44 2.42
CA CYS A 33 14.29 -19.99 2.81
C CYS A 33 14.24 -18.64 3.52
N GLU A 34 15.40 -18.08 3.85
CA GLU A 34 15.49 -16.72 4.38
C GLU A 34 15.10 -15.67 3.33
N PRO A 35 14.41 -14.58 3.72
CA PRO A 35 13.96 -13.55 2.77
C PRO A 35 15.08 -12.93 1.93
N ALA A 36 16.29 -12.83 2.48
CA ALA A 36 17.45 -12.28 1.79
C ALA A 36 17.97 -13.16 0.64
N GLU A 37 17.62 -14.44 0.63
CA GLU A 37 18.04 -15.44 -0.38
C GLU A 37 16.88 -15.85 -1.30
N ALA A 38 15.69 -15.36 -1.00
CA ALA A 38 14.48 -15.73 -1.69
C ALA A 38 14.37 -15.07 -3.07
N ARG A 39 13.83 -15.78 -4.04
CA ARG A 39 13.39 -15.22 -5.32
C ARG A 39 12.07 -14.45 -5.18
N VAL A 40 11.21 -14.92 -4.27
CA VAL A 40 9.93 -14.27 -3.94
C VAL A 40 9.84 -14.12 -2.43
N ALA A 41 9.43 -12.96 -1.95
CA ALA A 41 9.13 -12.70 -0.54
C ALA A 41 7.61 -12.58 -0.36
N VAL A 42 7.05 -13.33 0.57
CA VAL A 42 5.65 -13.22 1.00
C VAL A 42 5.62 -12.36 2.26
N LEU A 43 5.03 -11.17 2.13
CA LEU A 43 4.78 -10.28 3.26
C LEU A 43 3.38 -10.53 3.78
N THR A 44 3.26 -10.84 5.08
CA THR A 44 1.97 -11.02 5.74
C THR A 44 1.72 -9.93 6.75
N VAL A 45 0.61 -9.19 6.56
CA VAL A 45 0.22 -8.06 7.40
C VAL A 45 -1.25 -8.16 7.80
N ASP A 46 -1.63 -7.54 8.89
CA ASP A 46 -3.03 -7.48 9.29
C ASP A 46 -3.80 -6.38 8.54
N ARG A 47 -3.23 -5.19 8.51
CA ARG A 47 -3.75 -4.04 7.77
C ARG A 47 -2.64 -3.38 6.99
N LEU A 48 -3.02 -2.68 5.92
CA LEU A 48 -2.09 -1.86 5.16
C LEU A 48 -2.05 -0.43 5.73
N GLY A 49 -0.84 0.05 5.88
CA GLY A 49 -0.53 1.42 6.25
C GLY A 49 0.81 1.84 5.63
N PRO A 50 1.27 3.05 5.91
CA PRO A 50 2.55 3.55 5.38
C PRO A 50 3.74 2.66 5.74
N GLY A 51 3.78 2.13 6.99
CA GLY A 51 4.85 1.26 7.44
C GLY A 51 4.93 -0.06 6.68
N GLU A 52 3.80 -0.65 6.33
CA GLU A 52 3.71 -1.89 5.57
C GLU A 52 4.11 -1.68 4.10
N LEU A 53 3.80 -0.50 3.54
CA LEU A 53 4.28 -0.12 2.20
C LEU A 53 5.80 0.09 2.19
N ASP A 54 6.37 0.66 3.25
CA ASP A 54 7.82 0.77 3.41
C ASP A 54 8.47 -0.60 3.56
N MET A 55 7.82 -1.56 4.20
CA MET A 55 8.29 -2.96 4.23
C MET A 55 8.33 -3.59 2.83
N VAL A 56 7.32 -3.34 1.98
CA VAL A 56 7.32 -3.78 0.58
C VAL A 56 8.53 -3.21 -0.16
N ARG A 57 8.78 -1.90 -0.04
CA ARG A 57 9.92 -1.23 -0.67
C ARG A 57 11.25 -1.76 -0.13
N ALA A 58 11.40 -1.88 1.19
CA ALA A 58 12.60 -2.38 1.84
C ALA A 58 12.90 -3.82 1.43
N THR A 59 11.88 -4.68 1.35
CA THR A 59 12.04 -6.07 0.91
C THR A 59 12.51 -6.14 -0.54
N ARG A 60 11.96 -5.31 -1.42
CA ARG A 60 12.42 -5.23 -2.81
C ARG A 60 13.84 -4.67 -2.95
N ALA A 61 14.26 -3.83 -2.01
CA ALA A 61 15.61 -3.26 -1.98
C ALA A 61 16.67 -4.24 -1.45
N LEU A 62 16.30 -5.45 -1.02
CA LEU A 62 17.26 -6.49 -0.67
C LEU A 62 18.17 -6.82 -1.85
N ARG A 63 19.37 -7.35 -1.56
CA ARG A 63 20.45 -7.55 -2.53
C ARG A 63 20.04 -8.27 -3.82
N HIS A 64 19.09 -9.21 -3.74
CA HIS A 64 18.60 -9.96 -4.89
C HIS A 64 17.26 -9.44 -5.44
N GLY A 65 16.70 -8.37 -4.86
CA GLY A 65 15.47 -7.75 -5.32
C GLY A 65 14.28 -8.71 -5.45
N PRO A 66 13.91 -9.46 -4.41
CA PRO A 66 12.87 -10.47 -4.53
C PRO A 66 11.56 -9.87 -5.03
N ALA A 67 10.80 -10.63 -5.83
CA ALA A 67 9.42 -10.26 -6.14
C ALA A 67 8.58 -10.34 -4.86
N VAL A 68 7.69 -9.38 -4.63
CA VAL A 68 6.91 -9.32 -3.40
C VAL A 68 5.47 -9.72 -3.64
N VAL A 69 4.98 -10.69 -2.85
CA VAL A 69 3.57 -11.06 -2.72
C VAL A 69 3.09 -10.59 -1.35
N LEU A 70 2.05 -9.76 -1.32
CA LEU A 70 1.46 -9.28 -0.08
C LEU A 70 0.20 -10.06 0.26
N VAL A 71 0.11 -10.54 1.51
CA VAL A 71 -1.07 -11.15 2.10
C VAL A 71 -1.58 -10.25 3.21
N ALA A 72 -2.74 -9.62 3.02
CA ALA A 72 -3.33 -8.71 3.98
C ALA A 72 -4.60 -9.26 4.60
N GLY A 73 -4.84 -9.00 5.88
CA GLY A 73 -6.09 -9.36 6.56
C GLY A 73 -7.28 -8.60 5.97
N VAL A 74 -7.07 -7.31 5.73
CA VAL A 74 -8.04 -6.41 5.07
C VAL A 74 -7.32 -5.66 3.96
N LEU A 75 -7.95 -5.59 2.79
CA LEU A 75 -7.43 -4.89 1.62
C LEU A 75 -8.53 -4.01 1.03
N ALA A 76 -8.39 -2.70 1.15
CA ALA A 76 -9.26 -1.77 0.46
C ALA A 76 -8.79 -1.53 -0.98
N SER A 77 -9.70 -1.16 -1.90
CA SER A 77 -9.36 -0.96 -3.32
C SER A 77 -8.28 0.10 -3.53
N GLY A 78 -8.24 1.14 -2.67
CA GLY A 78 -7.20 2.16 -2.70
C GLY A 78 -5.82 1.63 -2.31
N ASP A 79 -5.77 0.75 -1.31
CA ASP A 79 -4.54 0.17 -0.78
C ASP A 79 -3.83 -0.73 -1.79
N ALA A 80 -4.62 -1.40 -2.63
CA ALA A 80 -4.09 -2.27 -3.68
C ALA A 80 -3.22 -1.50 -4.69
N LEU A 81 -3.69 -0.35 -5.16
CA LEU A 81 -2.91 0.50 -6.07
C LEU A 81 -1.60 0.97 -5.45
N HIS A 82 -1.64 1.38 -4.17
CA HIS A 82 -0.45 1.81 -3.45
C HIS A 82 0.55 0.68 -3.27
N THR A 83 0.05 -0.54 -3.00
CA THR A 83 0.90 -1.72 -2.83
C THR A 83 1.56 -2.12 -4.14
N LEU A 84 0.83 -2.07 -5.26
CA LEU A 84 1.39 -2.29 -6.60
C LEU A 84 2.42 -1.21 -6.97
N ALA A 85 2.11 0.06 -6.66
CA ALA A 85 3.05 1.17 -6.86
C ALA A 85 4.31 1.05 -5.99
N ALA A 86 4.20 0.51 -4.78
CA ALA A 86 5.34 0.16 -3.92
C ALA A 86 6.16 -1.02 -4.48
N GLY A 87 5.62 -1.73 -5.48
CA GLY A 87 6.30 -2.75 -6.25
C GLY A 87 5.90 -4.18 -5.93
N ALA A 88 4.81 -4.43 -5.22
CA ALA A 88 4.29 -5.78 -5.07
C ALA A 88 3.86 -6.36 -6.44
N ARG A 89 4.05 -7.67 -6.61
CA ARG A 89 3.65 -8.45 -7.80
C ARG A 89 2.44 -9.34 -7.53
N GLY A 90 2.07 -9.53 -6.27
CA GLY A 90 0.89 -10.29 -5.90
C GLY A 90 0.20 -9.67 -4.71
N LEU A 91 -1.13 -9.69 -4.73
CA LEU A 91 -1.98 -9.28 -3.63
C LEU A 91 -2.98 -10.39 -3.32
N LEU A 92 -3.07 -10.78 -2.07
CA LEU A 92 -4.06 -11.74 -1.59
C LEU A 92 -4.73 -11.21 -0.32
N VAL A 93 -6.01 -11.51 -0.18
CA VAL A 93 -6.69 -11.34 1.11
C VAL A 93 -6.43 -12.61 1.93
N ARG A 94 -6.02 -12.49 3.19
CA ARG A 94 -5.63 -13.63 4.04
C ARG A 94 -6.66 -14.75 4.10
N ARG A 95 -7.96 -14.42 4.16
CA ARG A 95 -9.04 -15.42 4.16
C ARG A 95 -9.05 -16.30 2.90
N ASP A 96 -8.47 -15.81 1.81
CA ASP A 96 -8.43 -16.48 0.50
C ASP A 96 -7.04 -17.05 0.20
N ALA A 97 -6.06 -16.90 1.11
CA ALA A 97 -4.68 -17.31 0.94
C ALA A 97 -4.46 -18.77 1.37
N ASP A 98 -5.22 -19.69 0.78
CA ASP A 98 -4.98 -21.12 0.90
C ASP A 98 -3.69 -21.55 0.16
N ALA A 99 -3.23 -22.77 0.38
CA ALA A 99 -1.97 -23.27 -0.19
C ALA A 99 -1.94 -23.19 -1.74
N PRO A 100 -2.99 -23.60 -2.49
CA PRO A 100 -2.99 -23.49 -3.94
C PRO A 100 -2.92 -22.04 -4.45
N ARG A 101 -3.68 -21.13 -3.86
CA ARG A 101 -3.72 -19.72 -4.27
C ARG A 101 -2.42 -19.00 -3.93
N LEU A 102 -1.87 -19.29 -2.75
CA LEU A 102 -0.60 -18.72 -2.34
C LEU A 102 0.54 -19.21 -3.23
N ALA A 103 0.58 -20.52 -3.53
CA ALA A 103 1.54 -21.08 -4.48
C ALA A 103 1.41 -20.46 -5.86
N HIS A 104 0.18 -20.32 -6.37
CA HIS A 104 -0.07 -19.67 -7.66
C HIS A 104 0.47 -18.23 -7.69
N ALA A 105 0.20 -17.43 -6.66
CA ALA A 105 0.68 -16.06 -6.58
C ALA A 105 2.22 -15.97 -6.51
N VAL A 106 2.85 -16.85 -5.75
CA VAL A 106 4.33 -16.94 -5.66
C VAL A 106 4.93 -17.32 -7.01
N LEU A 107 4.39 -18.35 -7.66
CA LEU A 107 4.87 -18.81 -8.97
C LEU A 107 4.65 -17.77 -10.08
N ALA A 108 3.56 -17.04 -10.04
CA ALA A 108 3.29 -15.92 -10.95
C ALA A 108 4.30 -14.78 -10.71
N ALA A 109 4.47 -14.35 -9.46
CA ALA A 109 5.43 -13.32 -9.10
C ALA A 109 6.88 -13.68 -9.48
N ALA A 110 7.26 -14.95 -9.37
CA ALA A 110 8.58 -15.44 -9.82
C ALA A 110 8.79 -15.31 -11.35
N ARG A 111 7.72 -15.15 -12.14
CA ARG A 111 7.75 -14.93 -13.59
C ARG A 111 7.52 -13.47 -13.97
N ASP A 112 7.53 -12.56 -13.00
CA ASP A 112 7.15 -11.14 -13.15
C ASP A 112 5.68 -10.90 -13.52
N ASP A 113 4.82 -11.91 -13.40
CA ASP A 113 3.38 -11.77 -13.56
C ASP A 113 2.77 -11.12 -12.31
N CYS A 114 1.62 -10.45 -12.49
CA CYS A 114 0.88 -9.81 -11.39
C CYS A 114 -0.39 -10.60 -11.06
N THR A 115 -0.58 -10.90 -9.77
CA THR A 115 -1.79 -11.58 -9.27
C THR A 115 -2.58 -10.65 -8.37
N LEU A 116 -3.89 -10.49 -8.66
CA LEU A 116 -4.80 -9.64 -7.89
C LEU A 116 -5.96 -10.47 -7.34
N PRO A 117 -6.56 -10.09 -6.20
CA PRO A 117 -7.78 -10.70 -5.71
C PRO A 117 -8.92 -10.59 -6.75
N PRO A 118 -9.77 -11.62 -6.87
CA PRO A 118 -10.97 -11.55 -7.70
C PRO A 118 -11.82 -10.33 -7.35
N GLY A 119 -12.37 -9.65 -8.35
CA GLY A 119 -13.21 -8.45 -8.18
C GLY A 119 -12.45 -7.15 -7.93
N LEU A 120 -11.17 -7.20 -7.55
CA LEU A 120 -10.40 -5.97 -7.36
C LEU A 120 -10.16 -5.25 -8.70
N LEU A 121 -9.89 -6.00 -9.76
CA LEU A 121 -9.72 -5.45 -11.09
C LEU A 121 -11.01 -4.80 -11.59
N GLU A 122 -12.16 -5.43 -11.37
CA GLU A 122 -13.48 -4.86 -11.68
C GLU A 122 -13.71 -3.58 -10.89
N GLN A 123 -13.45 -3.57 -9.58
CA GLN A 123 -13.56 -2.38 -8.74
C GLN A 123 -12.60 -1.24 -9.17
N LEU A 124 -11.48 -1.57 -9.77
CA LEU A 124 -10.54 -0.59 -10.33
C LEU A 124 -11.01 -0.05 -11.68
N LEU A 125 -11.69 -0.89 -12.48
CA LEU A 125 -12.24 -0.54 -13.78
C LEU A 125 -13.62 0.13 -13.67
N ASP A 126 -14.47 -0.31 -12.73
CA ASP A 126 -15.80 0.23 -12.46
C ASP A 126 -15.78 1.57 -11.69
N ARG A 127 -14.62 2.07 -11.31
CA ARG A 127 -14.53 3.47 -10.95
C ARG A 127 -14.82 4.27 -12.22
N PRO A 128 -16.02 4.89 -12.33
CA PRO A 128 -16.23 5.89 -13.35
C PRO A 128 -15.04 6.83 -13.24
N SER A 129 -14.54 7.26 -14.37
CA SER A 129 -13.55 8.34 -14.46
C SER A 129 -14.19 9.63 -13.93
N ASP A 130 -14.63 9.60 -12.69
CA ASP A 130 -14.88 10.81 -11.91
C ASP A 130 -13.53 11.45 -11.66
N THR A 131 -13.00 11.98 -12.77
CA THR A 131 -11.88 12.91 -12.86
C THR A 131 -12.15 14.19 -12.04
N ARG A 132 -13.13 14.15 -11.14
CA ARG A 132 -13.50 15.28 -10.25
C ARG A 132 -13.29 15.03 -8.77
N HIS A 133 -12.90 13.80 -8.35
CA HIS A 133 -12.53 13.56 -6.95
C HIS A 133 -11.17 12.89 -6.95
N GLY A 134 -10.14 13.74 -6.86
CA GLY A 134 -8.74 13.41 -6.93
C GLY A 134 -8.40 12.10 -6.24
N THR A 135 -7.99 11.13 -7.03
CA THR A 135 -7.10 10.09 -6.58
C THR A 135 -5.85 10.78 -6.05
N GLY A 136 -5.80 10.98 -4.74
CA GLY A 136 -4.56 11.33 -4.07
C GLY A 136 -3.57 10.20 -4.33
N GLY A 137 -2.88 10.27 -5.47
CA GLY A 137 -1.73 9.44 -5.72
C GLY A 137 -0.74 9.71 -4.60
N TRP A 138 -0.40 8.66 -3.87
CA TRP A 138 0.72 8.66 -2.96
C TRP A 138 1.99 8.69 -3.81
N THR A 139 2.31 9.84 -4.34
CA THR A 139 3.68 10.15 -4.75
C THR A 139 4.43 10.35 -3.45
N ASP A 140 5.44 9.56 -3.24
CA ASP A 140 6.34 9.57 -2.09
C ASP A 140 6.74 11.03 -1.76
N GLY A 141 6.24 11.54 -0.62
CA GLY A 141 6.52 12.91 -0.18
C GLY A 141 5.71 14.05 -0.83
N MET A 142 4.85 13.79 -1.81
CA MET A 142 4.07 14.84 -2.48
C MET A 142 2.62 14.90 -1.98
N LEU A 143 2.08 16.12 -1.89
CA LEU A 143 0.66 16.36 -1.64
C LEU A 143 -0.14 16.17 -2.95
N SER A 144 -1.31 15.55 -2.87
CA SER A 144 -2.26 15.57 -3.97
C SER A 144 -2.74 17.00 -4.25
N ASP A 145 -3.26 17.26 -5.45
CA ASP A 145 -3.80 18.60 -5.80
C ASP A 145 -4.89 19.06 -4.84
N ARG A 146 -5.72 18.13 -4.38
CA ARG A 146 -6.73 18.37 -3.35
C ARG A 146 -6.12 18.78 -2.01
N GLU A 147 -5.14 18.04 -1.54
CA GLU A 147 -4.43 18.30 -0.28
C GLU A 147 -3.65 19.62 -0.36
N ARG A 148 -3.00 19.86 -1.49
CA ARG A 148 -2.29 21.10 -1.78
C ARG A 148 -3.25 22.31 -1.76
N SER A 149 -4.42 22.19 -2.40
CA SER A 149 -5.43 23.23 -2.41
C SER A 149 -5.96 23.55 -1.01
N VAL A 150 -6.24 22.54 -0.20
CA VAL A 150 -6.64 22.70 1.19
C VAL A 150 -5.54 23.36 2.02
N LEU A 151 -4.29 22.84 1.93
CA LEU A 151 -3.17 23.39 2.73
C LEU A 151 -2.80 24.82 2.30
N ARG A 152 -2.94 25.17 1.02
CA ARG A 152 -2.71 26.53 0.53
C ARG A 152 -3.68 27.50 1.18
N LEU A 153 -4.98 27.17 1.20
CA LEU A 153 -5.98 28.00 1.87
C LEU A 153 -5.79 28.05 3.41
N VAL A 154 -5.29 26.96 4.01
CA VAL A 154 -4.88 26.99 5.43
C VAL A 154 -3.70 27.94 5.64
N ALA A 155 -2.72 27.95 4.74
CA ALA A 155 -1.57 28.85 4.79
C ALA A 155 -1.97 30.32 4.62
N ASP A 156 -3.00 30.58 3.80
CA ASP A 156 -3.60 31.90 3.60
C ASP A 156 -4.47 32.37 4.79
N GLY A 157 -4.61 31.55 5.83
CA GLY A 157 -5.31 31.88 7.06
C GLY A 157 -6.80 31.58 7.07
N HIS A 158 -7.34 30.93 6.05
CA HIS A 158 -8.78 30.62 5.97
C HIS A 158 -9.23 29.59 7.01
N GLU A 159 -10.44 29.79 7.54
CA GLU A 159 -11.08 28.84 8.44
C GLU A 159 -11.66 27.63 7.67
N THR A 160 -11.89 26.54 8.39
CA THR A 160 -12.40 25.29 7.81
C THR A 160 -13.70 25.46 7.03
N ALA A 161 -14.60 26.33 7.52
CA ALA A 161 -15.87 26.62 6.85
C ALA A 161 -15.67 27.40 5.54
N GLU A 162 -14.76 28.37 5.51
CA GLU A 162 -14.42 29.16 4.33
C GLU A 162 -13.75 28.30 3.26
N ILE A 163 -12.81 27.41 3.68
CA ILE A 163 -12.16 26.45 2.80
C ILE A 163 -13.19 25.50 2.16
N ALA A 164 -14.14 25.02 2.98
CA ALA A 164 -15.21 24.14 2.51
C ALA A 164 -16.08 24.84 1.44
N GLN A 165 -16.45 26.09 1.65
CA GLN A 165 -17.20 26.86 0.66
C GLN A 165 -16.41 27.08 -0.64
N ARG A 166 -15.14 27.49 -0.54
CA ARG A 166 -14.29 27.79 -1.71
C ARG A 166 -14.02 26.58 -2.59
N LEU A 167 -13.86 25.42 -1.97
CA LEU A 167 -13.56 24.17 -2.66
C LEU A 167 -14.79 23.31 -2.96
N ALA A 168 -15.99 23.79 -2.64
CA ALA A 168 -17.25 23.05 -2.75
C ALA A 168 -17.22 21.71 -1.98
N TYR A 169 -16.64 21.71 -0.78
CA TYR A 169 -16.55 20.57 0.14
C TYR A 169 -17.43 20.78 1.37
N SER A 170 -17.65 19.70 2.13
CA SER A 170 -18.19 19.83 3.48
C SER A 170 -17.06 20.22 4.47
N PRO A 171 -17.36 20.92 5.58
CA PRO A 171 -16.38 21.19 6.62
C PRO A 171 -15.73 19.91 7.16
N ARG A 172 -16.50 18.83 7.27
CA ARG A 172 -16.00 17.50 7.66
C ARG A 172 -14.94 16.98 6.68
N THR A 173 -15.17 17.15 5.38
CA THR A 173 -14.21 16.76 4.33
C THR A 173 -12.89 17.50 4.49
N VAL A 174 -12.92 18.81 4.73
CA VAL A 174 -11.70 19.62 4.94
C VAL A 174 -10.95 19.15 6.19
N THR A 175 -11.67 18.91 7.29
CA THR A 175 -11.08 18.38 8.53
C THR A 175 -10.41 17.02 8.31
N THR A 176 -11.07 16.11 7.58
CA THR A 176 -10.50 14.80 7.24
C THR A 176 -9.23 14.94 6.41
N VAL A 177 -9.22 15.76 5.38
CA VAL A 177 -8.04 16.00 4.54
C VAL A 177 -6.85 16.50 5.38
N VAL A 178 -7.07 17.48 6.25
CA VAL A 178 -6.01 18.01 7.14
C VAL A 178 -5.54 16.94 8.12
N HIS A 179 -6.47 16.15 8.67
CA HIS A 179 -6.14 15.04 9.56
C HIS A 179 -5.28 13.99 8.86
N ASP A 180 -5.66 13.56 7.67
CA ASP A 180 -4.94 12.55 6.88
C ASP A 180 -3.51 13.02 6.55
N ILE A 181 -3.34 14.30 6.18
CA ILE A 181 -2.02 14.90 5.97
C ILE A 181 -1.20 14.85 7.25
N THR A 182 -1.77 15.30 8.37
CA THR A 182 -1.04 15.32 9.65
C THR A 182 -0.64 13.93 10.12
N GLN A 183 -1.49 12.94 9.95
CA GLN A 183 -1.18 11.54 10.28
C GLN A 183 -0.10 10.97 9.34
N ARG A 184 -0.25 11.15 8.03
CA ARG A 184 0.68 10.63 7.03
C ARG A 184 2.11 11.14 7.20
N PHE A 185 2.26 12.45 7.44
CA PHE A 185 3.58 13.07 7.62
C PHE A 185 4.01 13.18 9.10
N ARG A 186 3.26 12.56 10.03
CA ARG A 186 3.51 12.58 11.49
C ARG A 186 3.65 14.00 12.03
N LEU A 187 2.75 14.89 11.60
CA LEU A 187 2.76 16.30 11.97
C LEU A 187 1.87 16.54 13.20
N ARG A 188 2.22 17.50 14.04
CA ARG A 188 1.55 17.73 15.33
C ARG A 188 0.19 18.42 15.19
N ASN A 189 0.03 19.29 14.19
CA ASN A 189 -1.18 20.09 13.96
C ASN A 189 -1.19 20.70 12.56
N ARG A 190 -2.29 21.40 12.22
CA ARG A 190 -2.48 22.05 10.90
C ARG A 190 -1.40 23.08 10.57
N ALA A 191 -0.91 23.84 11.57
CA ALA A 191 0.16 24.82 11.35
C ALA A 191 1.49 24.14 11.03
N HIS A 192 1.79 23.01 11.69
CA HIS A 192 2.95 22.17 11.37
C HIS A 192 2.85 21.58 9.97
N ALA A 193 1.64 21.22 9.50
CA ALA A 193 1.42 20.74 8.13
C ALA A 193 1.74 21.83 7.09
N VAL A 194 1.32 23.07 7.31
CA VAL A 194 1.67 24.19 6.44
C VAL A 194 3.17 24.46 6.44
N ALA A 195 3.80 24.55 7.61
CA ALA A 195 5.23 24.79 7.75
C ALA A 195 6.08 23.67 7.10
N TYR A 196 5.64 22.43 7.18
CA TYR A 196 6.26 21.30 6.48
C TYR A 196 6.15 21.45 4.98
N ALA A 197 4.93 21.69 4.47
CA ALA A 197 4.67 21.80 3.04
C ALA A 197 5.42 22.97 2.39
N LEU A 198 5.53 24.11 3.06
CA LEU A 198 6.34 25.26 2.59
C LEU A 198 7.83 24.90 2.54
N ARG A 199 8.39 24.27 3.59
CA ARG A 199 9.81 23.89 3.62
C ARG A 199 10.17 22.81 2.60
N ALA A 200 9.22 21.92 2.30
CA ALA A 200 9.40 20.87 1.32
C ALA A 200 9.12 21.33 -0.13
N GLY A 201 8.75 22.60 -0.36
CA GLY A 201 8.41 23.13 -1.68
C GLY A 201 7.14 22.50 -2.28
N LEU A 202 6.20 22.09 -1.43
CA LEU A 202 4.96 21.41 -1.84
C LEU A 202 3.79 22.39 -2.02
N LEU A 203 3.93 23.65 -1.58
CA LEU A 203 2.96 24.75 -1.72
C LEU A 203 3.48 25.86 -2.60
#